data_98cb8cd63f2252454a52356765b39897
#
_entry.id   98cb8cd63f2252454a52356765b39897
#
_cell.length_a   1.000
_cell.length_b   1.000
_cell.length_c   1.000
_cell.angle_alpha   90.00
_cell.angle_beta   90.00
_cell.angle_gamma   90.00
#
_symmetry.space_group_name_H-M   'P 1'
#
loop_
_entity.id
_entity.type
_entity.pdbx_description
1 polymer ?
#
loop_
_entity_poly.entity_id
_entity_poly.type
_entity_poly.pdbx_seq_one_letter_code
_entity_poly.pdbx_strand_id
1 'polypeptide(L)'
;ELMAGIRYWFRDVGNKQFFRATLYEPDGVSEWSAMGSDPAQQMAEKRGYVLKEIGNDLGIMDQCYENYTRLPIAVLYGNDTHESEIVGLRESIDCYDFVKSGFANQIDASGVYWLLKNTGAMDDPDLAKFVQRIRSVRAAAVEGDVDGGADATPVTLDVPVEARKTMLDILRRDLYEDAQMLDVAALAGAEKTATEIAAAYQPQDNKCADFEYFLIAFIRQICAVAGIDKPEPSFKWNKVINQAEETNLWPTMGTRRPTSG
;
A
#
# COMPACT_ATOMS: atom_id res chain seq x y z
N GLU A 1 -2.88 -27.33 10.52
CA GLU A 1 -4.27 -27.08 10.89
C GLU A 1 -4.32 -26.00 11.99
N LEU A 2 -5.19 -24.99 11.82
CA LEU A 2 -5.31 -23.91 12.78
C LEU A 2 -5.99 -24.44 14.07
N MET A 3 -5.31 -24.33 15.21
CA MET A 3 -5.80 -24.88 16.48
C MET A 3 -6.55 -23.85 17.32
N ALA A 4 -6.20 -22.57 17.22
CA ALA A 4 -6.85 -21.45 17.89
C ALA A 4 -6.53 -20.13 17.20
N GLY A 5 -7.30 -19.10 17.49
CA GLY A 5 -7.06 -17.74 17.01
C GLY A 5 -7.33 -16.72 18.09
N ILE A 6 -6.51 -15.67 18.13
CA ILE A 6 -6.71 -14.56 19.06
C ILE A 6 -6.92 -13.28 18.26
N ARG A 7 -8.00 -12.57 18.57
CA ARG A 7 -8.27 -11.24 18.05
C ARG A 7 -8.02 -10.21 19.13
N TYR A 8 -7.17 -9.23 18.86
CA TYR A 8 -6.95 -8.07 19.72
C TYR A 8 -7.65 -6.85 19.12
N TRP A 9 -8.33 -6.08 19.95
CA TRP A 9 -9.04 -4.88 19.53
C TRP A 9 -9.24 -3.89 20.66
N PHE A 10 -9.51 -2.64 20.33
CA PHE A 10 -9.81 -1.60 21.32
C PHE A 10 -11.30 -1.26 21.28
N ARG A 11 -11.88 -0.99 22.42
CA ARG A 11 -13.25 -0.51 22.56
C ARG A 11 -13.28 0.71 23.44
N ASP A 12 -13.83 1.79 22.90
CA ASP A 12 -14.05 3.03 23.63
C ASP A 12 -15.43 2.97 24.30
N VAL A 13 -15.46 3.21 25.61
CA VAL A 13 -16.68 3.30 26.41
C VAL A 13 -16.63 4.63 27.19
N GLY A 14 -17.38 5.62 26.74
CA GLY A 14 -17.24 6.99 27.25
C GLY A 14 -15.85 7.55 26.94
N ASN A 15 -15.15 8.04 27.97
CA ASN A 15 -13.80 8.58 27.86
C ASN A 15 -12.69 7.55 28.17
N LYS A 16 -13.03 6.27 28.22
CA LYS A 16 -12.06 5.19 28.57
C LYS A 16 -11.90 4.24 27.41
N GLN A 17 -10.66 3.91 27.11
CA GLN A 17 -10.30 2.91 26.12
C GLN A 17 -9.99 1.59 26.82
N PHE A 18 -10.67 0.53 26.39
CA PHE A 18 -10.47 -0.83 26.87
C PHE A 18 -9.78 -1.66 25.80
N PHE A 19 -8.70 -2.31 26.18
CA PHE A 19 -8.09 -3.37 25.36
C PHE A 19 -8.90 -4.65 25.53
N ARG A 20 -9.25 -5.27 24.43
CA ARG A 20 -10.01 -6.51 24.37
C ARG A 20 -9.23 -7.59 23.66
N ALA A 21 -9.33 -8.81 24.18
CA ALA A 21 -8.82 -9.99 23.53
C ALA A 21 -9.93 -11.03 23.46
N THR A 22 -10.14 -11.60 22.27
CA THR A 22 -11.11 -12.68 22.06
C THR A 22 -10.35 -13.90 21.57
N LEU A 23 -10.40 -14.99 22.33
CA LEU A 23 -9.80 -16.27 21.97
C LEU A 23 -10.87 -17.16 21.34
N TYR A 24 -10.58 -17.63 20.15
CA TYR A 24 -11.40 -18.58 19.40
C TYR A 24 -10.74 -19.95 19.46
N GLU A 25 -11.45 -20.94 19.97
CA GLU A 25 -11.01 -22.33 20.08
C GLU A 25 -12.09 -23.25 19.49
N PRO A 26 -11.79 -24.51 19.15
CA PRO A 26 -12.77 -25.44 18.59
C PRO A 26 -14.00 -25.66 19.49
N ASP A 27 -13.83 -25.55 20.80
CA ASP A 27 -14.86 -25.77 21.82
C ASP A 27 -15.54 -24.50 22.34
N GLY A 28 -15.23 -23.31 21.74
CA GLY A 28 -15.92 -22.07 22.04
C GLY A 28 -15.06 -20.83 22.03
N VAL A 29 -15.67 -19.73 22.46
CA VAL A 29 -15.06 -18.40 22.49
C VAL A 29 -14.96 -17.86 23.90
N SER A 30 -13.83 -17.24 24.22
CA SER A 30 -13.58 -16.57 25.50
C SER A 30 -13.16 -15.12 25.25
N GLU A 31 -13.61 -14.21 26.11
CA GLU A 31 -13.34 -12.79 25.99
C GLU A 31 -12.68 -12.23 27.24
N TRP A 32 -11.66 -11.41 27.05
CA TRP A 32 -10.94 -10.69 28.11
C TRP A 32 -10.97 -9.20 27.86
N SER A 33 -10.89 -8.43 28.94
CA SER A 33 -10.77 -6.99 28.89
C SER A 33 -9.72 -6.49 29.86
N ALA A 34 -8.95 -5.50 29.44
CA ALA A 34 -8.02 -4.75 30.28
C ALA A 34 -8.19 -3.25 30.07
N MET A 35 -7.88 -2.46 31.09
CA MET A 35 -7.89 -1.01 31.03
C MET A 35 -6.48 -0.49 31.37
N GLY A 36 -5.84 0.20 30.44
CA GLY A 36 -4.49 0.71 30.63
C GLY A 36 -3.48 -0.40 30.90
N SER A 37 -2.77 -0.35 32.02
CA SER A 37 -1.78 -1.34 32.45
C SER A 37 -2.34 -2.43 33.35
N ASP A 38 -3.65 -2.45 33.57
CA ASP A 38 -4.28 -3.46 34.43
C ASP A 38 -4.20 -4.85 33.80
N PRO A 39 -4.11 -5.92 34.59
CA PRO A 39 -4.13 -7.27 34.05
C PRO A 39 -5.48 -7.56 33.40
N ALA A 40 -5.43 -8.31 32.29
CA ALA A 40 -6.63 -8.69 31.56
C ALA A 40 -7.54 -9.60 32.44
N GLN A 41 -8.81 -9.23 32.51
CA GLN A 41 -9.83 -10.01 33.24
C GLN A 41 -10.75 -10.67 32.23
N GLN A 42 -11.11 -11.94 32.51
CA GLN A 42 -12.08 -12.65 31.71
C GLN A 42 -13.47 -12.03 31.93
N MET A 43 -14.15 -11.70 30.82
CA MET A 43 -15.44 -11.00 30.85
C MET A 43 -16.62 -11.91 31.11
N ALA A 44 -16.53 -13.14 30.60
CA ALA A 44 -17.57 -14.15 30.73
C ALA A 44 -16.96 -15.54 30.65
N GLU A 45 -17.69 -16.55 31.13
CA GLU A 45 -17.32 -17.94 30.92
C GLU A 45 -17.26 -18.27 29.42
N LYS A 46 -16.44 -19.28 29.07
CA LYS A 46 -16.32 -19.78 27.71
C LYS A 46 -17.70 -20.24 27.22
N ARG A 47 -18.08 -19.77 26.03
CA ARG A 47 -19.38 -20.08 25.42
C ARG A 47 -19.22 -20.60 23.99
N GLY A 48 -20.20 -21.38 23.52
CA GLY A 48 -20.24 -21.75 22.10
C GLY A 48 -20.52 -20.57 21.19
N TYR A 49 -20.32 -20.77 19.90
CA TYR A 49 -20.41 -19.72 18.89
C TYR A 49 -21.82 -19.36 18.48
N VAL A 50 -22.72 -20.32 18.48
CA VAL A 50 -24.09 -20.17 17.96
C VAL A 50 -25.08 -20.30 19.12
N LEU A 51 -25.85 -19.25 19.36
CA LEU A 51 -26.97 -19.28 20.30
C LEU A 51 -28.16 -19.92 19.61
N LYS A 52 -28.65 -21.03 20.15
CA LYS A 52 -29.92 -21.66 19.74
C LYS A 52 -30.98 -21.46 20.82
N GLU A 53 -32.16 -21.11 20.34
CA GLU A 53 -33.36 -21.06 21.16
C GLU A 53 -34.15 -22.34 20.91
N ILE A 54 -34.35 -23.10 21.99
CA ILE A 54 -35.08 -24.37 21.96
C ILE A 54 -36.40 -24.13 22.65
N GLY A 55 -37.49 -24.10 21.87
CA GLY A 55 -38.84 -24.09 22.45
C GLY A 55 -39.19 -25.47 22.96
N ASN A 56 -39.68 -25.57 24.21
CA ASN A 56 -40.27 -26.80 24.72
C ASN A 56 -41.80 -26.79 24.55
N ASP A 57 -42.43 -27.95 24.75
CA ASP A 57 -43.89 -28.09 24.59
C ASP A 57 -44.69 -27.23 25.59
N LEU A 58 -44.04 -26.61 26.57
CA LEU A 58 -44.63 -25.72 27.57
C LEU A 58 -44.48 -24.23 27.18
N GLY A 59 -43.92 -23.92 26.00
CA GLY A 59 -43.70 -22.55 25.53
C GLY A 59 -42.56 -21.82 26.22
N ILE A 60 -41.71 -22.53 26.98
CA ILE A 60 -40.52 -21.97 27.61
C ILE A 60 -39.40 -22.03 26.58
N MET A 61 -38.81 -20.85 26.27
CA MET A 61 -37.61 -20.77 25.41
C MET A 61 -36.38 -21.04 26.29
N ASP A 62 -35.72 -22.14 26.03
CA ASP A 62 -34.40 -22.42 26.60
C ASP A 62 -33.32 -22.01 25.62
N GLN A 63 -32.22 -21.48 26.11
CA GLN A 63 -31.11 -21.01 25.30
C GLN A 63 -29.91 -21.91 25.53
N CYS A 64 -29.42 -22.51 24.47
CA CYS A 64 -28.19 -23.26 24.50
C CYS A 64 -27.17 -22.74 23.46
N TYR A 65 -25.89 -22.90 23.78
CA TYR A 65 -24.80 -22.56 22.85
C TYR A 65 -24.29 -23.83 22.17
N GLU A 66 -24.16 -23.77 20.89
CA GLU A 66 -23.53 -24.82 20.06
C GLU A 66 -22.25 -24.31 19.41
N ASN A 67 -21.39 -25.26 19.04
CA ASN A 67 -20.17 -24.99 18.34
C ASN A 67 -20.29 -25.39 16.86
N TYR A 68 -19.48 -24.74 16.01
CA TYR A 68 -19.29 -25.22 14.66
C TYR A 68 -18.51 -26.53 14.67
N THR A 69 -18.62 -27.30 13.60
CA THR A 69 -17.85 -28.54 13.42
C THR A 69 -16.35 -28.31 13.26
N ARG A 70 -15.95 -27.06 12.98
CA ARG A 70 -14.58 -26.61 12.81
C ARG A 70 -14.40 -25.24 13.45
N LEU A 71 -13.15 -24.87 13.72
CA LEU A 71 -12.83 -23.53 14.18
C LEU A 71 -13.38 -22.49 13.18
N PRO A 72 -14.21 -21.50 13.62
CA PRO A 72 -14.86 -20.53 12.71
C PRO A 72 -13.90 -19.40 12.30
N ILE A 73 -12.74 -19.78 11.79
CA ILE A 73 -11.73 -18.88 11.27
C ILE A 73 -11.37 -19.35 9.86
N ALA A 74 -11.55 -18.47 8.90
CA ALA A 74 -11.05 -18.63 7.55
C ALA A 74 -9.90 -17.66 7.33
N VAL A 75 -8.82 -18.11 6.71
CA VAL A 75 -7.65 -17.29 6.43
C VAL A 75 -7.60 -16.98 4.94
N LEU A 76 -7.56 -15.69 4.61
CA LEU A 76 -7.30 -15.22 3.24
C LEU A 76 -5.82 -14.85 3.12
N TYR A 77 -5.12 -15.54 2.24
CA TYR A 77 -3.74 -15.21 1.88
C TYR A 77 -3.74 -14.35 0.62
N GLY A 78 -2.78 -13.42 0.53
CA GLY A 78 -2.59 -12.59 -0.66
C GLY A 78 -1.71 -13.27 -1.71
N ASN A 79 -0.82 -14.16 -1.26
CA ASN A 79 0.15 -14.88 -2.08
C ASN A 79 0.51 -16.22 -1.40
N ASP A 80 1.32 -17.03 -2.09
CA ASP A 80 1.78 -18.34 -1.65
C ASP A 80 2.85 -18.27 -0.56
N THR A 81 3.62 -17.19 -0.49
CA THR A 81 4.66 -16.97 0.54
C THR A 81 4.07 -16.53 1.88
N HIS A 82 2.82 -16.09 1.91
CA HIS A 82 2.14 -15.52 3.08
C HIS A 82 2.83 -14.27 3.64
N GLU A 83 3.57 -13.56 2.81
CA GLU A 83 4.27 -12.34 3.15
C GLU A 83 3.61 -11.11 2.50
N SER A 84 3.93 -9.94 3.02
CA SER A 84 3.50 -8.69 2.40
C SER A 84 4.21 -8.50 1.05
N GLU A 85 3.49 -8.12 0.01
CA GLU A 85 4.05 -7.79 -1.31
C GLU A 85 5.11 -6.67 -1.25
N ILE A 86 5.06 -5.81 -0.24
CA ILE A 86 6.05 -4.74 -0.03
C ILE A 86 7.44 -5.30 0.32
N VAL A 87 7.52 -6.50 0.89
CA VAL A 87 8.81 -7.07 1.30
C VAL A 87 9.79 -7.15 0.11
N GLY A 88 9.33 -7.64 -1.04
CA GLY A 88 10.14 -7.72 -2.25
C GLY A 88 10.42 -6.37 -2.93
N LEU A 89 9.58 -5.35 -2.67
CA LEU A 89 9.67 -4.04 -3.32
C LEU A 89 10.37 -2.98 -2.47
N ARG A 90 10.62 -3.28 -1.20
CA ARG A 90 11.07 -2.29 -0.23
C ARG A 90 12.36 -1.59 -0.64
N GLU A 91 13.36 -2.35 -1.09
CA GLU A 91 14.65 -1.76 -1.49
C GLU A 91 14.50 -0.81 -2.69
N SER A 92 13.66 -1.17 -3.65
CA SER A 92 13.37 -0.33 -4.83
C SER A 92 12.61 0.94 -4.45
N ILE A 93 11.64 0.83 -3.52
CA ILE A 93 10.90 1.98 -2.98
C ILE A 93 11.84 2.91 -2.22
N ASP A 94 12.67 2.39 -1.32
CA ASP A 94 13.63 3.15 -0.53
C ASP A 94 14.66 3.86 -1.46
N CYS A 95 15.11 3.19 -2.52
CA CYS A 95 15.98 3.78 -3.53
C CYS A 95 15.30 4.94 -4.29
N TYR A 96 14.05 4.74 -4.73
CA TYR A 96 13.27 5.78 -5.40
C TYR A 96 13.10 7.02 -4.52
N ASP A 97 12.71 6.82 -3.27
CA ASP A 97 12.51 7.90 -2.31
C ASP A 97 13.82 8.62 -1.96
N PHE A 98 14.92 7.88 -1.84
CA PHE A 98 16.25 8.46 -1.62
C PHE A 98 16.68 9.36 -2.78
N VAL A 99 16.55 8.88 -4.02
CA VAL A 99 16.88 9.68 -5.22
C VAL A 99 16.00 10.90 -5.32
N LYS A 100 14.69 10.76 -5.08
CA LYS A 100 13.70 11.85 -5.13
C LYS A 100 13.97 12.91 -4.06
N SER A 101 14.20 12.49 -2.83
CA SER A 101 14.51 13.39 -1.70
C SER A 101 15.85 14.09 -1.90
N GLY A 102 16.87 13.35 -2.35
CA GLY A 102 18.18 13.92 -2.66
C GLY A 102 18.11 14.94 -3.80
N PHE A 103 17.23 14.73 -4.79
CA PHE A 103 17.02 15.69 -5.87
C PHE A 103 16.36 16.98 -5.38
N ALA A 104 15.32 16.86 -4.54
CA ALA A 104 14.68 18.03 -3.93
C ALA A 104 15.67 18.86 -3.09
N ASN A 105 16.48 18.21 -2.27
CA ASN A 105 17.51 18.87 -1.45
C ASN A 105 18.58 19.56 -2.31
N GLN A 106 18.96 18.97 -3.44
CA GLN A 106 19.94 19.59 -4.34
C GLN A 106 19.37 20.77 -5.11
N ILE A 107 18.10 20.75 -5.50
CA ILE A 107 17.43 21.91 -6.09
C ILE A 107 17.38 23.04 -5.07
N ASP A 108 17.07 22.76 -3.82
CA ASP A 108 17.07 23.76 -2.74
C ASP A 108 18.50 24.29 -2.46
N ALA A 109 19.49 23.41 -2.51
CA ALA A 109 20.90 23.74 -2.32
C ALA A 109 21.58 24.30 -3.59
N SER A 110 20.92 24.34 -4.75
CA SER A 110 21.47 24.83 -6.03
C SER A 110 21.69 26.35 -6.09
N GLY A 111 21.84 26.95 -4.91
CA GLY A 111 22.24 28.32 -4.76
C GLY A 111 23.68 28.58 -5.27
N VAL A 112 23.97 29.83 -5.55
CA VAL A 112 25.33 30.28 -5.85
C VAL A 112 26.15 30.20 -4.58
N TYR A 113 27.21 29.38 -4.58
CA TYR A 113 28.23 29.40 -3.54
C TYR A 113 29.26 30.49 -3.87
N TRP A 114 29.68 31.24 -2.88
CA TRP A 114 30.69 32.27 -3.06
C TRP A 114 32.00 31.76 -2.49
N LEU A 115 32.99 31.58 -3.34
CA LEU A 115 34.36 31.30 -2.90
C LEU A 115 35.05 32.66 -2.62
N LEU A 116 35.25 32.94 -1.34
CA LEU A 116 35.90 34.14 -0.90
C LEU A 116 37.42 33.88 -0.74
N LYS A 117 38.24 34.73 -1.33
CA LYS A 117 39.70 34.63 -1.24
C LYS A 117 40.24 35.95 -0.70
N ASN A 118 41.35 35.88 0.04
CA ASN A 118 42.07 37.04 0.59
C ASN A 118 41.15 37.97 1.40
N THR A 119 40.27 37.41 2.20
CA THR A 119 39.29 38.17 2.98
C THR A 119 39.80 38.67 4.33
N GLY A 120 41.10 38.63 4.56
CA GLY A 120 41.72 39.12 5.82
C GLY A 120 41.20 38.32 7.02
N ALA A 121 40.78 39.00 8.05
CA ALA A 121 40.32 38.42 9.32
C ALA A 121 38.79 38.26 9.40
N MET A 122 38.10 37.93 8.28
CA MET A 122 36.66 37.63 8.31
C MET A 122 36.39 36.43 9.23
N ASP A 123 35.59 36.64 10.25
CA ASP A 123 35.14 35.60 11.16
C ASP A 123 33.75 35.05 10.76
N ASP A 124 33.25 34.02 11.47
CA ASP A 124 31.94 33.42 11.22
C ASP A 124 30.78 34.43 11.24
N PRO A 125 30.70 35.41 12.14
CA PRO A 125 29.71 36.48 12.09
C PRO A 125 29.74 37.32 10.81
N ASP A 126 30.92 37.60 10.28
CA ASP A 126 31.07 38.39 9.05
C ASP A 126 30.66 37.59 7.81
N LEU A 127 30.98 36.31 7.77
CA LEU A 127 30.46 35.39 6.77
C LEU A 127 28.93 35.30 6.80
N ALA A 128 28.32 35.24 7.98
CA ALA A 128 26.89 35.25 8.13
C ALA A 128 26.24 36.54 7.61
N LYS A 129 26.84 37.72 7.89
CA LYS A 129 26.39 39.00 7.36
C LYS A 129 26.55 39.08 5.82
N PHE A 130 27.66 38.54 5.29
CA PHE A 130 27.87 38.44 3.84
C PHE A 130 26.76 37.63 3.17
N VAL A 131 26.47 36.42 3.66
CA VAL A 131 25.41 35.56 3.14
C VAL A 131 24.04 36.23 3.23
N GLN A 132 23.76 36.91 4.35
CA GLN A 132 22.50 37.63 4.55
C GLN A 132 22.36 38.79 3.55
N ARG A 133 23.41 39.56 3.29
CA ARG A 133 23.42 40.66 2.30
C ARG A 133 23.23 40.14 0.88
N ILE A 134 23.92 39.05 0.53
CA ILE A 134 23.73 38.41 -0.80
C ILE A 134 22.27 37.96 -0.98
N ARG A 135 21.66 37.37 0.05
CA ARG A 135 20.24 36.91 -0.02
C ARG A 135 19.26 38.09 -0.10
N SER A 136 19.50 39.17 0.62
CA SER A 136 18.53 40.28 0.73
C SER A 136 18.71 41.33 -0.37
N VAL A 137 19.96 41.71 -0.70
CA VAL A 137 20.28 42.83 -1.61
C VAL A 137 20.91 42.32 -2.92
N ARG A 138 21.29 41.04 -2.98
CA ARG A 138 22.00 40.39 -4.11
C ARG A 138 23.38 41.03 -4.40
N ALA A 139 23.94 41.79 -3.45
CA ALA A 139 25.25 42.39 -3.53
C ALA A 139 25.86 42.45 -2.13
N ALA A 140 27.17 42.22 -2.03
CA ALA A 140 27.93 42.39 -0.81
C ALA A 140 29.34 42.85 -1.16
N ALA A 141 29.90 43.72 -0.34
CA ALA A 141 31.31 44.10 -0.43
C ALA A 141 32.15 43.09 0.38
N VAL A 142 33.33 42.76 -0.12
CA VAL A 142 34.32 41.91 0.54
C VAL A 142 35.47 42.82 0.90
N GLU A 143 35.84 42.83 2.18
CA GLU A 143 37.02 43.59 2.65
C GLU A 143 38.28 42.76 2.38
N GLY A 144 39.23 43.34 1.69
CA GLY A 144 40.51 42.71 1.37
C GLY A 144 41.61 43.06 2.33
N ASP A 145 42.63 42.23 2.43
CA ASP A 145 43.88 42.54 3.13
C ASP A 145 44.71 43.56 2.34
N VAL A 146 45.58 44.27 3.00
CA VAL A 146 46.29 45.46 2.51
C VAL A 146 47.17 45.21 1.28
N ASP A 147 47.59 43.97 1.03
CA ASP A 147 48.49 43.58 -0.07
C ASP A 147 47.89 42.67 -1.16
N GLY A 148 46.63 42.28 -1.04
CA GLY A 148 45.99 41.43 -2.09
C GLY A 148 44.52 41.73 -2.16
N GLY A 149 44.02 42.10 -3.34
CA GLY A 149 42.61 42.38 -3.55
C GLY A 149 41.74 41.20 -3.13
N ALA A 150 40.73 41.48 -2.32
CA ALA A 150 39.71 40.47 -1.99
C ALA A 150 38.96 40.07 -3.25
N ASP A 151 38.71 38.80 -3.42
CA ASP A 151 37.97 38.23 -4.55
C ASP A 151 36.81 37.36 -4.07
N ALA A 152 35.69 37.52 -4.72
CA ALA A 152 34.48 36.72 -4.49
C ALA A 152 34.03 36.08 -5.79
N THR A 153 34.38 34.82 -5.96
CA THR A 153 34.05 34.10 -7.19
C THR A 153 32.75 33.29 -6.95
N PRO A 154 31.69 33.53 -7.76
CA PRO A 154 30.51 32.73 -7.71
C PRO A 154 30.79 31.32 -8.29
N VAL A 155 30.45 30.29 -7.56
CA VAL A 155 30.51 28.89 -7.99
C VAL A 155 29.07 28.36 -8.04
N THR A 156 28.62 28.03 -9.23
CA THR A 156 27.32 27.34 -9.42
C THR A 156 27.57 25.85 -9.44
N LEU A 157 26.84 25.11 -8.60
CA LEU A 157 26.79 23.65 -8.69
C LEU A 157 25.75 23.26 -9.76
N ASP A 158 26.25 22.63 -10.80
CA ASP A 158 25.38 22.08 -11.83
C ASP A 158 24.69 20.84 -11.30
N VAL A 159 23.37 20.88 -11.19
CA VAL A 159 22.56 19.73 -10.80
C VAL A 159 22.28 18.89 -12.04
N PRO A 160 22.66 17.62 -12.09
CA PRO A 160 22.43 16.77 -13.26
C PRO A 160 20.94 16.36 -13.35
N VAL A 161 20.08 17.32 -13.69
CA VAL A 161 18.61 17.20 -13.71
C VAL A 161 18.18 16.06 -14.61
N GLU A 162 18.72 15.99 -15.85
CA GLU A 162 18.32 14.96 -16.83
C GLU A 162 18.73 13.56 -16.40
N ALA A 163 19.92 13.39 -15.82
CA ALA A 163 20.37 12.09 -15.32
C ALA A 163 19.49 11.60 -14.17
N ARG A 164 19.09 12.50 -13.26
CA ARG A 164 18.21 12.16 -12.15
C ARG A 164 16.79 11.85 -12.59
N LYS A 165 16.26 12.64 -13.53
CA LYS A 165 14.94 12.36 -14.12
C LYS A 165 14.94 10.98 -14.79
N THR A 166 15.94 10.69 -15.60
CA THR A 166 16.08 9.36 -16.23
C THR A 166 16.15 8.25 -15.21
N MET A 167 16.89 8.44 -14.10
CA MET A 167 16.98 7.45 -13.03
C MET A 167 15.64 7.23 -12.32
N LEU A 168 14.89 8.31 -12.04
CA LEU A 168 13.56 8.20 -11.44
C LEU A 168 12.57 7.52 -12.39
N ASP A 169 12.64 7.77 -13.70
CA ASP A 169 11.79 7.13 -14.69
C ASP A 169 12.10 5.62 -14.79
N ILE A 170 13.38 5.22 -14.72
CA ILE A 170 13.80 3.82 -14.69
C ILE A 170 13.28 3.15 -13.42
N LEU A 171 13.58 3.71 -12.24
CA LEU A 171 13.15 3.15 -10.96
C LEU A 171 11.62 3.04 -10.85
N ARG A 172 10.89 4.03 -11.39
CA ARG A 172 9.44 3.97 -11.44
C ARG A 172 8.96 2.80 -12.31
N ARG A 173 9.51 2.64 -13.51
CA ARG A 173 9.15 1.54 -14.40
C ARG A 173 9.44 0.20 -13.75
N ASP A 174 10.63 0.04 -13.17
CA ASP A 174 11.05 -1.18 -12.52
C ASP A 174 10.12 -1.53 -11.33
N LEU A 175 9.68 -0.54 -10.54
CA LEU A 175 8.69 -0.72 -9.47
C LEU A 175 7.35 -1.26 -9.99
N TYR A 176 6.85 -0.76 -11.13
CA TYR A 176 5.60 -1.27 -11.71
C TYR A 176 5.77 -2.69 -12.28
N GLU A 177 6.91 -2.98 -12.90
CA GLU A 177 7.24 -4.31 -13.43
C GLU A 177 7.39 -5.34 -12.30
N ASP A 178 8.17 -5.04 -11.28
CA ASP A 178 8.39 -5.92 -10.12
C ASP A 178 7.10 -6.16 -9.31
N ALA A 179 6.26 -5.12 -9.17
CA ALA A 179 4.96 -5.24 -8.52
C ALA A 179 3.91 -5.95 -9.38
N GLN A 180 4.21 -6.25 -10.63
CA GLN A 180 3.26 -6.78 -11.61
C GLN A 180 2.00 -5.89 -11.75
N MET A 181 2.21 -4.57 -11.76
CA MET A 181 1.13 -3.59 -11.83
C MET A 181 1.10 -2.90 -13.20
N LEU A 182 -0.09 -2.49 -13.61
CA LEU A 182 -0.28 -1.72 -14.82
C LEU A 182 0.18 -0.27 -14.63
N ASP A 183 1.17 0.19 -15.40
CA ASP A 183 1.48 1.63 -15.50
C ASP A 183 0.53 2.33 -16.47
N VAL A 184 -0.55 2.89 -15.93
CA VAL A 184 -1.55 3.62 -16.71
C VAL A 184 -0.94 4.84 -17.43
N ALA A 185 0.09 5.47 -16.85
CA ALA A 185 0.75 6.61 -17.48
C ALA A 185 1.52 6.20 -18.73
N ALA A 186 2.12 5.01 -18.74
CA ALA A 186 2.75 4.44 -19.93
C ALA A 186 1.76 4.09 -21.05
N LEU A 187 0.48 3.85 -20.70
CA LEU A 187 -0.58 3.61 -21.68
C LEU A 187 -1.17 4.90 -22.25
N ALA A 188 -1.15 6.01 -21.51
CA ALA A 188 -1.84 7.24 -21.91
C ALA A 188 -1.12 8.04 -23.01
N GLY A 189 0.11 7.70 -23.38
CA GLY A 189 0.98 8.54 -24.23
C GLY A 189 0.98 8.25 -25.74
N ALA A 190 0.29 7.21 -26.23
CA ALA A 190 0.31 6.83 -27.65
C ALA A 190 -0.99 6.12 -28.05
N GLU A 191 -1.35 6.20 -29.35
CA GLU A 191 -2.34 5.30 -29.93
C GLU A 191 -1.78 3.87 -29.87
N LYS A 192 -2.27 3.09 -28.89
CA LYS A 192 -1.85 1.69 -28.70
C LYS A 192 -2.89 0.77 -29.31
N THR A 193 -2.41 -0.29 -29.93
CA THR A 193 -3.27 -1.35 -30.45
C THR A 193 -3.90 -2.16 -29.31
N ALA A 194 -5.04 -2.77 -29.56
CA ALA A 194 -5.69 -3.66 -28.60
C ALA A 194 -4.76 -4.77 -28.09
N THR A 195 -3.88 -5.28 -28.96
CA THR A 195 -2.88 -6.31 -28.60
C THR A 195 -1.84 -5.79 -27.62
N GLU A 196 -1.34 -4.56 -27.80
CA GLU A 196 -0.39 -3.93 -26.89
C GLU A 196 -1.02 -3.64 -25.54
N ILE A 197 -2.29 -3.20 -25.53
CA ILE A 197 -3.07 -3.00 -24.31
C ILE A 197 -3.25 -4.34 -23.57
N ALA A 198 -3.64 -5.40 -24.28
CA ALA A 198 -3.81 -6.73 -23.71
C ALA A 198 -2.48 -7.27 -23.12
N ALA A 199 -1.36 -7.07 -23.82
CA ALA A 199 -0.05 -7.47 -23.33
C ALA A 199 0.37 -6.68 -22.07
N ALA A 200 0.04 -5.40 -21.99
CA ALA A 200 0.34 -4.58 -20.82
C ALA A 200 -0.46 -5.01 -19.57
N TYR A 201 -1.66 -5.57 -19.75
CA TYR A 201 -2.47 -6.12 -18.65
C TYR A 201 -2.01 -7.51 -18.18
N GLN A 202 -1.22 -8.24 -18.97
CA GLN A 202 -0.86 -9.63 -18.68
C GLN A 202 -0.23 -9.85 -17.30
N PRO A 203 0.73 -9.04 -16.82
CA PRO A 203 1.30 -9.21 -15.48
C PRO A 203 0.25 -9.05 -14.38
N GLN A 204 -0.60 -8.04 -14.50
CA GLN A 204 -1.69 -7.80 -13.55
C GLN A 204 -2.75 -8.92 -13.60
N ASP A 205 -3.07 -9.43 -14.79
CA ASP A 205 -4.00 -10.55 -14.96
C ASP A 205 -3.47 -11.81 -14.26
N ASN A 206 -2.18 -12.11 -14.39
CA ASN A 206 -1.55 -13.23 -13.71
C ASN A 206 -1.66 -13.10 -12.19
N LYS A 207 -1.30 -11.92 -11.65
CA LYS A 207 -1.40 -11.62 -10.23
C LYS A 207 -2.84 -11.74 -9.71
N CYS A 208 -3.81 -11.27 -10.49
CA CYS A 208 -5.22 -11.40 -10.15
C CYS A 208 -5.69 -12.87 -10.17
N ALA A 209 -5.19 -13.68 -11.10
CA ALA A 209 -5.51 -15.10 -11.16
C ALA A 209 -4.98 -15.87 -9.95
N ASP A 210 -3.75 -15.55 -9.52
CA ASP A 210 -3.17 -16.13 -8.30
C ASP A 210 -3.99 -15.74 -7.06
N PHE A 211 -4.36 -14.46 -6.94
CA PHE A 211 -5.22 -14.02 -5.84
C PHE A 211 -6.61 -14.64 -5.88
N GLU A 212 -7.20 -14.82 -7.06
CA GLU A 212 -8.49 -15.52 -7.24
C GLU A 212 -8.44 -16.95 -6.67
N TYR A 213 -7.35 -17.67 -6.88
CA TYR A 213 -7.16 -18.99 -6.30
C TYR A 213 -7.26 -18.98 -4.76
N PHE A 214 -6.58 -18.03 -4.09
CA PHE A 214 -6.64 -17.89 -2.64
C PHE A 214 -8.00 -17.43 -2.15
N LEU A 215 -8.67 -16.56 -2.90
CA LEU A 215 -10.02 -16.10 -2.59
C LEU A 215 -11.06 -17.23 -2.69
N ILE A 216 -10.97 -18.08 -3.70
CA ILE A 216 -11.82 -19.28 -3.82
C ILE A 216 -11.58 -20.22 -2.63
N ALA A 217 -10.32 -20.46 -2.27
CA ALA A 217 -9.98 -21.29 -1.12
C ALA A 217 -10.54 -20.72 0.20
N PHE A 218 -10.48 -19.41 0.37
CA PHE A 218 -11.06 -18.69 1.51
C PHE A 218 -12.59 -18.83 1.56
N ILE A 219 -13.28 -18.62 0.44
CA ILE A 219 -14.75 -18.79 0.35
C ILE A 219 -15.14 -20.22 0.70
N ARG A 220 -14.42 -21.22 0.18
CA ARG A 220 -14.66 -22.63 0.51
C ARG A 220 -14.48 -22.93 1.99
N GLN A 221 -13.51 -22.30 2.67
CA GLN A 221 -13.33 -22.44 4.11
C GLN A 221 -14.53 -21.87 4.87
N ILE A 222 -15.01 -20.67 4.51
CA ILE A 222 -16.21 -20.08 5.12
C ILE A 222 -17.43 -20.99 4.94
N CYS A 223 -17.65 -21.48 3.75
CA CYS A 223 -18.79 -22.36 3.44
C CYS A 223 -18.69 -23.69 4.22
N ALA A 224 -17.48 -24.23 4.37
CA ALA A 224 -17.27 -25.44 5.17
C ALA A 224 -17.58 -25.23 6.66
N VAL A 225 -17.30 -24.04 7.21
CA VAL A 225 -17.68 -23.67 8.59
C VAL A 225 -19.20 -23.52 8.71
N ALA A 226 -19.83 -22.89 7.71
CA ALA A 226 -21.28 -22.67 7.67
C ALA A 226 -22.10 -23.92 7.34
N GLY A 227 -21.47 -25.04 7.00
CA GLY A 227 -22.16 -26.25 6.55
C GLY A 227 -22.85 -26.13 5.19
N ILE A 228 -22.38 -25.20 4.35
CA ILE A 228 -22.90 -24.97 3.01
C ILE A 228 -22.09 -25.82 2.03
N ASP A 229 -22.79 -26.44 1.07
CA ASP A 229 -22.15 -27.19 0.00
C ASP A 229 -21.19 -26.30 -0.81
N LYS A 230 -20.12 -26.90 -1.33
CA LYS A 230 -19.01 -26.22 -1.98
C LYS A 230 -19.48 -25.29 -3.11
N PRO A 231 -19.41 -23.97 -2.94
CA PRO A 231 -19.70 -23.05 -4.03
C PRO A 231 -18.55 -23.07 -5.04
N GLU A 232 -18.89 -22.84 -6.29
CA GLU A 232 -17.92 -22.57 -7.36
C GLU A 232 -18.07 -21.11 -7.79
N PRO A 233 -17.48 -20.17 -7.03
CA PRO A 233 -17.54 -18.76 -7.40
C PRO A 233 -16.75 -18.54 -8.69
N SER A 234 -17.27 -17.69 -9.56
CA SER A 234 -16.56 -17.19 -10.74
C SER A 234 -16.44 -15.68 -10.66
N PHE A 235 -15.28 -15.17 -11.00
CA PHE A 235 -15.00 -13.75 -10.97
C PHE A 235 -14.94 -13.18 -12.38
N LYS A 236 -15.47 -11.97 -12.57
CA LYS A 236 -15.34 -11.21 -13.81
C LYS A 236 -14.40 -10.04 -13.55
N TRP A 237 -13.37 -9.95 -14.34
CA TRP A 237 -12.40 -8.87 -14.25
C TRP A 237 -12.77 -7.78 -15.24
N ASN A 238 -12.93 -6.55 -14.74
CA ASN A 238 -13.20 -5.40 -15.60
C ASN A 238 -11.87 -4.87 -16.12
N LYS A 239 -11.64 -4.99 -17.43
CA LYS A 239 -10.53 -4.36 -18.13
C LYS A 239 -11.01 -3.01 -18.68
N VAL A 240 -10.17 -1.99 -18.57
CA VAL A 240 -10.40 -0.74 -19.30
C VAL A 240 -10.04 -0.98 -20.75
N ILE A 241 -11.01 -1.43 -21.52
CA ILE A 241 -10.89 -1.62 -22.98
C ILE A 241 -11.40 -0.34 -23.65
N ASN A 242 -10.76 0.06 -24.75
CA ASN A 242 -11.25 1.16 -25.56
C ASN A 242 -12.66 0.79 -26.08
N GLN A 243 -13.70 1.45 -25.57
CA GLN A 243 -15.10 1.17 -25.91
C GLN A 243 -15.39 1.23 -27.42
N ALA A 244 -14.58 2.00 -28.17
CA ALA A 244 -14.71 2.11 -29.63
C ALA A 244 -14.32 0.80 -30.35
N GLU A 245 -13.38 0.02 -29.82
CA GLU A 245 -12.98 -1.28 -30.39
C GLU A 245 -13.91 -2.41 -29.97
N GLU A 246 -14.46 -2.37 -28.77
CA GLU A 246 -15.45 -3.34 -28.30
C GLU A 246 -16.72 -3.29 -29.16
N THR A 247 -17.15 -2.10 -29.56
CA THR A 247 -18.30 -1.92 -30.44
C THR A 247 -18.09 -2.51 -31.84
N ASN A 248 -16.84 -2.59 -32.31
CA ASN A 248 -16.49 -3.19 -33.60
C ASN A 248 -16.36 -4.73 -33.55
N LEU A 249 -16.15 -5.32 -32.40
CA LEU A 249 -16.09 -6.78 -32.21
C LEU A 249 -17.47 -7.45 -32.07
N TRP A 250 -18.49 -6.71 -31.67
CA TRP A 250 -19.86 -7.22 -31.47
C TRP A 250 -20.68 -7.54 -32.76
N PRO A 251 -20.45 -6.95 -33.95
CA PRO A 251 -21.27 -7.27 -35.14
C PRO A 251 -21.12 -8.69 -35.64
N THR A 252 -20.04 -9.39 -35.29
CA THR A 252 -19.75 -10.73 -35.81
C THR A 252 -20.38 -11.91 -35.03
N MET A 253 -20.90 -11.67 -33.82
CA MET A 253 -21.56 -12.72 -33.01
C MET A 253 -23.10 -12.71 -33.03
N GLY A 254 -23.71 -11.74 -33.69
CA GLY A 254 -25.14 -11.41 -33.57
C GLY A 254 -26.08 -11.98 -34.63
N THR A 255 -25.66 -12.87 -35.53
CA THR A 255 -26.58 -13.42 -36.57
C THR A 255 -26.52 -14.95 -36.71
N ARG A 256 -26.90 -15.68 -35.65
CA ARG A 256 -27.54 -16.97 -35.84
C ARG A 256 -28.98 -16.89 -35.32
N ARG A 257 -29.88 -16.48 -36.19
CA ARG A 257 -31.31 -16.78 -35.99
C ARG A 257 -31.49 -18.31 -36.05
N PRO A 258 -32.20 -18.93 -35.11
CA PRO A 258 -32.67 -20.29 -35.28
C PRO A 258 -33.70 -20.26 -36.40
N THR A 259 -33.45 -20.98 -37.49
CA THR A 259 -34.44 -21.30 -38.49
C THR A 259 -35.44 -22.26 -37.84
N SER A 260 -36.67 -21.78 -37.68
CA SER A 260 -37.83 -22.59 -37.41
C SER A 260 -38.06 -23.56 -38.59
N GLY A 261 -38.06 -24.83 -38.27
CA GLY A 261 -38.54 -25.95 -39.10
C GLY A 261 -39.26 -26.92 -38.16
#